data_f10d4240fe663ce4d4a346f04dae9fb2
#
_entry.id   f10d4240fe663ce4d4a346f04dae9fb2
#
_cell.length_a   1.000
_cell.length_b   1.000
_cell.length_c   1.000
_cell.angle_alpha   90.00
_cell.angle_beta   90.00
_cell.angle_gamma   90.00
#
_symmetry.space_group_name_H-M   'P 1'
#
loop_
_entity.id
_entity.type
_entity.pdbx_description
1 polymer ?
#
loop_
_entity_poly.entity_id
_entity_poly.type
_entity_poly.pdbx_seq_one_letter_code
_entity_poly.pdbx_strand_id
1 'polypeptide(L)'
;MRRGQVQKMKRTGSTSLGLVFLTAMLISMRTPIQTVYADEEPITLRVCSWEEYIDLGGWDADEAIALDNGSVIFGERPLYEEFEDWYRETYGREVRVEYSCFGTNEDLYNQLNMGDTYDLVCPSEYMIMKLIAEDKLLPYSQDFYDESDENNYYINNVSPYIRETLETNEIHGESWSKYAAGYMWGITGVLYNPEYVTEEEASTWEIFGNPKFNRQVTLKDNVRDSYFAALGILKADELTDEDFIRSADYHEHLADMMNDVSPETIEAAQNLLDDLMDNVYSLETDSGKADMITGKIVANYQWSGDAVYAMDQADADDFELKFAVPKESTNLWFDGWVMLKSGINGSRDRQHAAEAFVNFVSRTDNAVRNMYYIGYTSSIAGNEEDDTVYEYMKWCYGAGEDDEDIIEYPVGYFFSGDNSDKNYMLETVSSQIGRQLYSQYPPEDIMNRTAVMRYFDDDANKAINQMWINVRCFDINDVPTGVWMAILAVMLVMVWMFYRKSKSKRT
;
A
#
# COMPACT_ATOMS: atom_id res chain seq x y z
N MET A 1 -12.62 -7.26 17.02
CA MET A 1 -12.74 -7.08 18.50
C MET A 1 -11.37 -7.10 19.22
N ARG A 2 -10.48 -8.08 18.97
CA ARG A 2 -9.17 -8.15 19.68
C ARG A 2 -8.21 -7.03 19.30
N ARG A 3 -8.15 -6.60 18.03
CA ARG A 3 -7.28 -5.53 17.53
C ARG A 3 -7.66 -4.13 18.08
N GLY A 4 -8.93 -3.81 18.21
CA GLY A 4 -9.40 -2.52 18.74
C GLY A 4 -9.12 -2.29 20.23
N GLN A 5 -8.89 -3.34 21.02
CA GLN A 5 -8.57 -3.21 22.45
C GLN A 5 -7.10 -2.85 22.71
N VAL A 6 -6.17 -3.24 21.82
CA VAL A 6 -4.73 -3.01 21.97
C VAL A 6 -4.33 -1.58 21.57
N GLN A 7 -4.99 -0.98 20.58
CA GLN A 7 -4.67 0.38 20.13
C GLN A 7 -5.10 1.51 21.10
N LYS A 8 -6.01 1.25 22.05
CA LYS A 8 -6.42 2.27 23.03
C LYS A 8 -5.34 2.69 24.05
N MET A 9 -4.22 1.97 24.13
CA MET A 9 -3.18 2.21 25.15
C MET A 9 -2.00 3.13 24.72
N LYS A 10 -1.94 3.58 23.47
CA LYS A 10 -0.77 4.32 22.93
C LYS A 10 -0.70 5.83 23.26
N ARG A 11 -1.52 6.38 24.17
CA ARG A 11 -1.46 7.83 24.53
C ARG A 11 -1.45 8.10 26.02
N THR A 12 -0.39 7.70 26.73
CA THR A 12 0.00 8.40 27.97
C THR A 12 1.50 8.20 28.19
N GLY A 13 2.29 9.21 27.87
CA GLY A 13 3.69 9.28 28.27
C GLY A 13 3.78 9.49 29.80
N SER A 14 4.56 8.68 30.46
CA SER A 14 5.01 8.91 31.84
C SER A 14 6.47 8.48 31.98
N THR A 15 7.29 9.47 32.22
CA THR A 15 8.66 9.33 32.73
C THR A 15 8.68 8.80 34.16
N SER A 16 9.41 7.74 34.43
CA SER A 16 9.91 7.49 35.78
C SER A 16 11.26 6.76 35.81
N LEU A 17 12.12 7.37 36.58
CA LEU A 17 13.48 7.09 36.97
C LEU A 17 13.68 5.73 37.66
N GLY A 18 14.78 5.09 37.27
CA GLY A 18 15.76 4.26 37.95
C GLY A 18 15.47 3.49 39.21
N LEU A 19 15.93 2.23 39.19
CA LEU A 19 16.62 1.67 40.37
C LEU A 19 17.60 0.58 39.92
N VAL A 20 18.86 0.78 40.30
CA VAL A 20 20.01 -0.12 40.16
C VAL A 20 19.90 -1.23 41.21
N PHE A 21 20.05 -2.51 40.83
CA PHE A 21 20.45 -3.56 41.73
C PHE A 21 21.65 -4.35 41.18
N LEU A 22 22.76 -4.18 41.86
CA LEU A 22 23.96 -4.98 41.72
C LEU A 22 23.75 -6.37 42.35
N THR A 23 24.05 -7.44 41.62
CA THR A 23 24.50 -8.70 42.28
C THR A 23 25.59 -9.34 41.42
N ALA A 24 26.70 -9.58 42.09
CA ALA A 24 27.94 -10.06 41.51
C ALA A 24 28.09 -11.58 41.62
N MET A 25 28.88 -12.12 40.68
CA MET A 25 29.77 -13.28 40.72
C MET A 25 29.19 -14.69 40.57
N LEU A 26 29.58 -15.32 39.46
CA LEU A 26 30.46 -16.49 39.50
C LEU A 26 31.13 -16.67 38.12
N ILE A 27 32.42 -16.46 38.12
CA ILE A 27 33.34 -16.62 37.00
C ILE A 27 33.59 -18.12 36.79
N SER A 28 33.20 -18.65 35.61
CA SER A 28 33.84 -19.82 35.03
C SER A 28 34.54 -19.40 33.74
N MET A 29 35.85 -19.32 33.77
CA MET A 29 36.70 -19.06 32.61
C MET A 29 36.49 -20.17 31.56
N ARG A 30 35.69 -19.91 30.54
CA ARG A 30 35.86 -20.47 29.22
C ARG A 30 36.41 -19.34 28.37
N THR A 31 37.67 -19.46 27.97
CA THR A 31 38.22 -18.60 26.91
C THR A 31 37.37 -18.76 25.67
N PRO A 32 36.68 -17.69 25.19
CA PRO A 32 36.10 -17.74 23.90
C PRO A 32 37.25 -17.83 22.88
N ILE A 33 37.14 -18.76 21.94
CA ILE A 33 37.92 -18.68 20.72
C ILE A 33 37.41 -17.41 20.03
N GLN A 34 38.15 -16.31 20.16
CA GLN A 34 37.98 -15.14 19.37
C GLN A 34 38.37 -15.50 17.97
N THR A 35 37.41 -15.84 17.11
CA THR A 35 37.59 -15.77 15.67
C THR A 35 37.87 -14.31 15.37
N VAL A 36 39.14 -14.02 15.05
CA VAL A 36 39.57 -12.73 14.52
C VAL A 36 38.94 -12.66 13.11
N TYR A 37 37.75 -12.09 13.04
CA TYR A 37 37.27 -11.59 11.78
C TYR A 37 38.19 -10.44 11.37
N ALA A 38 38.72 -10.48 10.15
CA ALA A 38 39.39 -9.31 9.59
C ALA A 38 38.43 -8.12 9.70
N ASP A 39 38.93 -6.95 10.08
CA ASP A 39 38.21 -5.67 10.09
C ASP A 39 37.78 -5.31 8.66
N GLU A 40 36.78 -6.00 8.12
CA GLU A 40 36.08 -5.56 6.91
C GLU A 40 35.05 -4.51 7.33
N GLU A 41 35.05 -3.37 6.65
CA GLU A 41 34.05 -2.33 6.92
C GLU A 41 32.62 -2.91 6.77
N PRO A 42 31.68 -2.55 7.65
CA PRO A 42 30.29 -2.98 7.53
C PRO A 42 29.71 -2.65 6.16
N ILE A 43 28.90 -3.55 5.61
CA ILE A 43 28.15 -3.30 4.38
C ILE A 43 27.12 -2.22 4.70
N THR A 44 27.16 -1.09 4.03
CA THR A 44 26.06 -0.11 4.11
C THR A 44 25.00 -0.47 3.09
N LEU A 45 23.79 -0.77 3.58
CA LEU A 45 22.59 -1.04 2.78
C LEU A 45 21.62 0.13 2.88
N ARG A 46 21.36 0.83 1.78
CA ARG A 46 20.43 1.96 1.72
C ARG A 46 19.07 1.46 1.25
N VAL A 47 18.10 1.54 2.17
CA VAL A 47 16.72 1.11 1.93
C VAL A 47 15.82 2.34 1.94
N CYS A 48 14.90 2.43 0.96
CA CYS A 48 13.91 3.48 0.91
C CYS A 48 12.51 2.90 0.65
N SER A 49 11.54 3.24 1.49
CA SER A 49 10.17 2.74 1.43
C SER A 49 9.17 3.86 1.71
N TRP A 50 7.90 3.53 1.81
CA TRP A 50 6.85 4.44 2.23
C TRP A 50 7.02 4.84 3.70
N GLU A 51 6.43 5.96 4.09
CA GLU A 51 6.31 6.35 5.51
C GLU A 51 5.44 5.34 6.27
N GLU A 52 5.78 5.04 7.52
CA GLU A 52 5.03 4.10 8.40
C GLU A 52 4.81 2.69 7.80
N TYR A 53 5.75 2.19 7.00
CA TYR A 53 5.61 0.98 6.20
C TYR A 53 6.51 -0.18 6.60
N ILE A 54 7.13 -0.10 7.76
CA ILE A 54 7.88 -1.17 8.44
C ILE A 54 7.72 -0.98 9.94
N ASP A 55 7.64 -2.06 10.70
CA ASP A 55 7.51 -1.95 12.15
C ASP A 55 8.78 -1.38 12.79
N LEU A 56 8.60 -0.32 13.57
CA LEU A 56 9.65 0.39 14.26
C LEU A 56 9.89 -0.12 15.69
N GLY A 57 9.22 -1.20 16.08
CA GLY A 57 9.36 -1.80 17.40
C GLY A 57 8.78 -0.94 18.53
N GLY A 58 9.29 -1.19 19.74
CA GLY A 58 8.85 -0.46 20.93
C GLY A 58 7.53 -0.96 21.51
N TRP A 59 7.17 -2.21 21.21
CA TRP A 59 5.98 -2.84 21.77
C TRP A 59 6.16 -3.08 23.26
N ASP A 60 5.13 -2.84 24.06
CA ASP A 60 5.08 -3.28 25.43
C ASP A 60 4.89 -4.80 25.51
N ALA A 61 5.37 -5.45 26.56
CA ALA A 61 5.34 -6.91 26.68
C ALA A 61 3.93 -7.51 26.64
N ASP A 62 2.89 -6.74 26.94
CA ASP A 62 1.48 -7.12 26.86
C ASP A 62 0.87 -6.90 25.47
N GLU A 63 1.61 -6.29 24.55
CA GLU A 63 1.23 -6.20 23.12
C GLU A 63 1.66 -7.43 22.32
N ALA A 64 2.43 -8.36 22.90
CA ALA A 64 2.83 -9.59 22.24
C ALA A 64 1.60 -10.42 21.78
N ILE A 65 1.60 -10.84 20.51
CA ILE A 65 0.53 -11.64 19.93
C ILE A 65 0.91 -13.11 20.06
N ALA A 66 0.18 -13.86 20.87
CA ALA A 66 0.31 -15.30 20.98
C ALA A 66 -0.73 -15.99 20.08
N LEU A 67 -0.27 -16.76 19.11
CA LEU A 67 -1.10 -17.51 18.18
C LEU A 67 -1.34 -18.95 18.63
N ASP A 68 -2.39 -19.58 18.14
CA ASP A 68 -2.79 -20.94 18.57
C ASP A 68 -1.77 -22.01 18.14
N ASN A 69 -1.00 -21.79 17.07
CA ASN A 69 0.11 -22.67 16.68
C ASN A 69 1.34 -22.57 17.58
N GLY A 70 1.32 -21.69 18.59
CA GLY A 70 2.40 -21.45 19.54
C GLY A 70 3.41 -20.38 19.13
N SER A 71 3.24 -19.76 17.95
CA SER A 71 4.04 -18.62 17.53
C SER A 71 3.73 -17.40 18.39
N VAL A 72 4.77 -16.60 18.71
CA VAL A 72 4.64 -15.36 19.45
C VAL A 72 5.25 -14.24 18.62
N ILE A 73 4.44 -13.27 18.26
CA ILE A 73 4.85 -12.09 17.49
C ILE A 73 5.12 -10.95 18.46
N PHE A 74 6.32 -10.37 18.38
CA PHE A 74 6.74 -9.28 19.25
C PHE A 74 7.74 -8.37 18.55
N GLY A 75 7.68 -7.07 18.79
CA GLY A 75 8.53 -6.05 18.19
C GLY A 75 9.26 -5.21 19.26
N GLU A 76 10.44 -5.62 19.69
CA GLU A 76 11.22 -4.84 20.67
C GLU A 76 11.92 -3.65 20.02
N ARG A 77 12.53 -3.85 18.85
CA ARG A 77 13.31 -2.84 18.12
C ARG A 77 12.79 -2.67 16.69
N PRO A 78 13.22 -1.62 15.97
CA PRO A 78 12.95 -1.50 14.55
C PRO A 78 13.36 -2.76 13.78
N LEU A 79 12.50 -3.26 12.91
CA LEU A 79 12.72 -4.51 12.19
C LEU A 79 14.04 -4.48 11.38
N TYR A 80 14.39 -3.33 10.80
CA TYR A 80 15.64 -3.19 10.06
C TYR A 80 16.90 -3.25 10.96
N GLU A 81 16.80 -2.90 12.25
CA GLU A 81 17.91 -3.09 13.22
C GLU A 81 18.01 -4.56 13.64
N GLU A 82 16.90 -5.27 13.76
CA GLU A 82 16.91 -6.71 14.03
C GLU A 82 17.48 -7.49 12.85
N PHE A 83 17.26 -7.01 11.62
CA PHE A 83 17.93 -7.54 10.43
C PHE A 83 19.46 -7.46 10.52
N GLU A 84 20.03 -6.36 11.02
CA GLU A 84 21.47 -6.22 11.16
C GLU A 84 22.08 -7.30 12.06
N ASP A 85 21.40 -7.62 13.18
CA ASP A 85 21.81 -8.68 14.08
C ASP A 85 21.64 -10.06 13.46
N TRP A 86 20.48 -10.34 12.83
CA TRP A 86 20.22 -11.60 12.15
C TRP A 86 21.22 -11.85 11.00
N TYR A 87 21.53 -10.82 10.20
CA TYR A 87 22.48 -10.93 9.09
C TYR A 87 23.89 -11.28 9.61
N ARG A 88 24.32 -10.64 10.68
CA ARG A 88 25.60 -10.94 11.34
C ARG A 88 25.64 -12.36 11.88
N GLU A 89 24.57 -12.83 12.50
CA GLU A 89 24.50 -14.19 13.08
C GLU A 89 24.46 -15.27 12.00
N THR A 90 23.73 -15.02 10.90
CA THR A 90 23.53 -15.97 9.80
C THR A 90 24.74 -16.04 8.88
N TYR A 91 25.28 -14.89 8.48
CA TYR A 91 26.32 -14.83 7.44
C TYR A 91 27.71 -14.46 8.00
N GLY A 92 27.82 -14.18 9.29
CA GLY A 92 29.10 -13.85 9.94
C GLY A 92 29.70 -12.51 9.51
N ARG A 93 28.90 -11.60 8.97
CA ARG A 93 29.32 -10.32 8.41
C ARG A 93 28.43 -9.17 8.89
N GLU A 94 29.01 -8.01 9.14
CA GLU A 94 28.24 -6.85 9.60
C GLU A 94 27.59 -6.12 8.41
N VAL A 95 26.31 -5.76 8.58
CA VAL A 95 25.56 -4.86 7.72
C VAL A 95 25.03 -3.70 8.56
N ARG A 96 24.92 -2.53 7.97
CA ARG A 96 24.25 -1.37 8.54
C ARG A 96 23.19 -0.87 7.55
N VAL A 97 21.96 -0.79 8.02
CA VAL A 97 20.83 -0.30 7.22
C VAL A 97 20.68 1.22 7.42
N GLU A 98 20.72 1.95 6.30
CA GLU A 98 20.30 3.34 6.24
C GLU A 98 18.89 3.38 5.67
N TYR A 99 17.88 3.44 6.56
CA TYR A 99 16.47 3.42 6.19
C TYR A 99 15.96 4.85 6.01
N SER A 100 15.26 5.11 4.90
CA SER A 100 14.64 6.38 4.55
C SER A 100 13.27 6.17 3.94
N CYS A 101 12.49 7.24 3.79
CA CYS A 101 11.12 7.16 3.28
C CYS A 101 10.89 8.15 2.13
N PHE A 102 9.88 7.82 1.32
CA PHE A 102 9.30 8.71 0.31
C PHE A 102 7.79 8.83 0.51
N GLY A 103 7.20 9.95 0.07
CA GLY A 103 5.76 10.22 0.23
C GLY A 103 4.92 9.69 -0.92
N THR A 104 5.44 9.71 -2.16
CA THR A 104 4.75 9.23 -3.37
C THR A 104 5.72 8.52 -4.31
N ASN A 105 5.21 7.65 -5.19
CA ASN A 105 6.04 7.02 -6.24
C ASN A 105 6.74 8.07 -7.13
N GLU A 106 6.07 9.19 -7.40
CA GLU A 106 6.60 10.31 -8.17
C GLU A 106 7.74 11.02 -7.44
N ASP A 107 7.65 11.16 -6.10
CA ASP A 107 8.73 11.70 -5.27
C ASP A 107 9.96 10.80 -5.30
N LEU A 108 9.76 9.47 -5.12
CA LEU A 108 10.84 8.50 -5.29
C LEU A 108 11.51 8.63 -6.66
N TYR A 109 10.72 8.65 -7.73
CA TYR A 109 11.24 8.76 -9.09
C TYR A 109 12.02 10.07 -9.31
N ASN A 110 11.52 11.18 -8.77
CA ASN A 110 12.21 12.47 -8.83
C ASN A 110 13.54 12.45 -8.05
N GLN A 111 13.56 11.85 -6.85
CA GLN A 111 14.79 11.68 -6.06
C GLN A 111 15.84 10.89 -6.85
N LEU A 112 15.44 9.75 -7.46
CA LEU A 112 16.33 8.93 -8.29
C LEU A 112 16.90 9.73 -9.50
N ASN A 113 16.07 10.55 -10.14
CA ASN A 113 16.50 11.38 -11.27
C ASN A 113 17.39 12.58 -10.85
N MET A 114 17.26 13.05 -9.60
CA MET A 114 18.16 14.07 -9.04
C MET A 114 19.50 13.51 -8.57
N GLY A 115 19.65 12.18 -8.56
CA GLY A 115 20.91 11.51 -8.28
C GLY A 115 21.00 10.85 -6.91
N ASP A 116 19.88 10.78 -6.17
CA ASP A 116 19.82 9.97 -4.95
C ASP A 116 20.02 8.49 -5.30
N THR A 117 20.72 7.78 -4.45
CA THR A 117 21.06 6.37 -4.67
C THR A 117 20.62 5.52 -3.50
N TYR A 118 19.75 4.58 -3.80
CA TYR A 118 19.30 3.52 -2.88
C TYR A 118 19.71 2.17 -3.44
N ASP A 119 19.99 1.21 -2.56
CA ASP A 119 20.29 -0.17 -2.96
C ASP A 119 18.99 -0.94 -3.18
N LEU A 120 18.00 -0.71 -2.31
CA LEU A 120 16.70 -1.37 -2.30
C LEU A 120 15.58 -0.33 -2.09
N VAL A 121 14.52 -0.43 -2.87
CA VAL A 121 13.32 0.44 -2.74
C VAL A 121 12.05 -0.40 -2.83
N CYS A 122 10.94 0.08 -2.25
CA CYS A 122 9.64 -0.62 -2.24
C CYS A 122 8.53 0.26 -2.83
N PRO A 123 8.50 0.47 -4.15
CA PRO A 123 7.45 1.22 -4.82
C PRO A 123 6.25 0.35 -5.20
N SER A 124 5.18 0.99 -5.68
CA SER A 124 4.00 0.30 -6.23
C SER A 124 4.24 -0.23 -7.65
N GLU A 125 3.36 -1.14 -8.07
CA GLU A 125 3.45 -1.93 -9.31
C GLU A 125 3.74 -1.08 -10.56
N TYR A 126 3.03 0.02 -10.79
CA TYR A 126 3.23 0.84 -12.00
C TYR A 126 4.60 1.54 -12.01
N MET A 127 5.15 1.85 -10.84
CA MET A 127 6.50 2.40 -10.72
C MET A 127 7.55 1.29 -10.90
N ILE A 128 7.31 0.08 -10.40
CA ILE A 128 8.15 -1.10 -10.69
C ILE A 128 8.25 -1.30 -12.19
N MET A 129 7.11 -1.30 -12.90
CA MET A 129 7.06 -1.41 -14.36
C MET A 129 7.86 -0.31 -15.06
N LYS A 130 7.73 0.94 -14.59
CA LYS A 130 8.49 2.08 -15.13
C LYS A 130 9.99 1.87 -14.97
N LEU A 131 10.42 1.45 -13.79
CA LEU A 131 11.84 1.22 -13.50
C LEU A 131 12.41 0.02 -14.29
N ILE A 132 11.59 -1.02 -14.56
CA ILE A 132 11.96 -2.13 -15.47
C ILE A 132 12.11 -1.58 -16.90
N ALA A 133 11.11 -0.85 -17.41
CA ALA A 133 11.11 -0.29 -18.76
C ALA A 133 12.32 0.64 -19.02
N GLU A 134 12.79 1.35 -18.00
CA GLU A 134 13.94 2.22 -18.06
C GLU A 134 15.29 1.52 -17.76
N ASP A 135 15.30 0.20 -17.63
CA ASP A 135 16.49 -0.61 -17.32
C ASP A 135 17.23 -0.16 -16.04
N LYS A 136 16.49 0.34 -15.04
CA LYS A 136 17.05 0.82 -13.75
C LYS A 136 17.20 -0.28 -12.70
N LEU A 137 16.48 -1.41 -12.84
CA LEU A 137 16.45 -2.48 -11.85
C LEU A 137 17.51 -3.55 -12.09
N LEU A 138 18.11 -4.03 -11.02
CA LEU A 138 18.95 -5.20 -10.99
C LEU A 138 18.06 -6.43 -10.74
N PRO A 139 18.15 -7.51 -11.56
CA PRO A 139 17.40 -8.72 -11.27
C PRO A 139 17.90 -9.39 -10.00
N TYR A 140 17.00 -10.09 -9.31
CA TYR A 140 17.35 -11.00 -8.21
C TYR A 140 18.26 -12.12 -8.72
N SER A 141 19.13 -12.62 -7.85
CA SER A 141 20.01 -13.73 -8.17
C SER A 141 19.25 -15.06 -8.26
N GLN A 142 19.84 -16.06 -8.89
CA GLN A 142 19.26 -17.40 -8.89
C GLN A 142 19.25 -18.02 -7.48
N ASP A 143 20.22 -17.65 -6.65
CA ASP A 143 20.30 -18.13 -5.27
C ASP A 143 19.11 -17.64 -4.42
N PHE A 144 18.55 -16.47 -4.72
CA PHE A 144 17.34 -15.92 -4.06
C PHE A 144 16.09 -16.79 -4.28
N TYR A 145 16.03 -17.52 -5.41
CA TYR A 145 14.92 -18.41 -5.77
C TYR A 145 15.20 -19.88 -5.47
N ASP A 146 16.29 -20.20 -4.75
CA ASP A 146 16.60 -21.58 -4.35
C ASP A 146 15.72 -21.97 -3.15
N GLU A 147 14.62 -22.70 -3.42
CA GLU A 147 13.68 -23.21 -2.40
C GLU A 147 14.33 -24.21 -1.43
N SER A 148 15.56 -24.70 -1.72
CA SER A 148 16.29 -25.61 -0.82
C SER A 148 17.08 -24.87 0.28
N ASP A 149 17.25 -23.56 0.18
CA ASP A 149 17.84 -22.73 1.23
C ASP A 149 16.76 -22.29 2.21
N GLU A 150 16.87 -22.71 3.46
CA GLU A 150 15.93 -22.38 4.53
C GLU A 150 15.91 -20.90 4.90
N ASN A 151 16.90 -20.09 4.47
CA ASN A 151 16.94 -18.65 4.65
C ASN A 151 16.26 -17.86 3.51
N ASN A 152 15.87 -18.54 2.43
CA ASN A 152 15.11 -17.93 1.33
C ASN A 152 13.61 -17.85 1.67
N TYR A 153 13.31 -17.11 2.74
CA TYR A 153 11.96 -17.01 3.28
C TYR A 153 10.95 -16.48 2.26
N TYR A 154 11.34 -15.56 1.37
CA TYR A 154 10.42 -15.03 0.38
C TYR A 154 9.85 -16.13 -0.53
N ILE A 155 10.71 -16.84 -1.24
CA ILE A 155 10.26 -17.84 -2.23
C ILE A 155 9.56 -19.03 -1.57
N ASN A 156 9.93 -19.36 -0.33
CA ASN A 156 9.34 -20.46 0.43
C ASN A 156 7.97 -20.10 1.05
N ASN A 157 7.65 -18.81 1.20
CA ASN A 157 6.45 -18.37 1.93
C ASN A 157 5.55 -17.41 1.14
N VAL A 158 5.96 -16.96 -0.06
CA VAL A 158 5.13 -16.05 -0.87
C VAL A 158 3.82 -16.74 -1.26
N SER A 159 2.71 -15.99 -1.18
CA SER A 159 1.40 -16.47 -1.62
C SER A 159 1.45 -16.99 -3.06
N PRO A 160 0.89 -18.17 -3.35
CA PRO A 160 0.75 -18.66 -4.73
C PRO A 160 0.06 -17.66 -5.66
N TYR A 161 -0.95 -16.96 -5.17
CA TYR A 161 -1.66 -15.92 -5.93
C TYR A 161 -0.74 -14.75 -6.31
N ILE A 162 0.04 -14.24 -5.36
CA ILE A 162 0.98 -13.14 -5.60
C ILE A 162 2.13 -13.59 -6.50
N ARG A 163 2.66 -14.80 -6.27
CA ARG A 163 3.71 -15.39 -7.11
C ARG A 163 3.25 -15.49 -8.57
N GLU A 164 2.07 -16.07 -8.81
CA GLU A 164 1.50 -16.17 -10.15
C GLU A 164 1.30 -14.80 -10.80
N THR A 165 0.79 -13.82 -10.05
CA THR A 165 0.61 -12.46 -10.53
C THR A 165 1.93 -11.82 -10.98
N LEU A 166 3.01 -12.00 -10.22
CA LEU A 166 4.33 -11.45 -10.56
C LEU A 166 5.02 -12.22 -11.72
N GLU A 167 4.78 -13.53 -11.81
CA GLU A 167 5.37 -14.38 -12.84
C GLU A 167 4.70 -14.21 -14.21
N THR A 168 3.39 -14.02 -14.25
CA THR A 168 2.59 -13.92 -15.50
C THR A 168 2.56 -12.52 -16.09
N ASN A 169 2.80 -11.48 -15.29
CA ASN A 169 2.87 -10.11 -15.78
C ASN A 169 4.26 -9.80 -16.31
N GLU A 170 4.32 -9.21 -17.49
CA GLU A 170 5.56 -8.90 -18.20
C GLU A 170 5.60 -7.43 -18.65
N ILE A 171 6.82 -6.89 -18.76
CA ILE A 171 7.09 -5.65 -19.47
C ILE A 171 8.29 -5.84 -20.38
N HIS A 172 8.15 -5.50 -21.66
CA HIS A 172 9.18 -5.71 -22.69
C HIS A 172 9.68 -7.16 -22.77
N GLY A 173 8.83 -8.15 -22.45
CA GLY A 173 9.18 -9.58 -22.44
C GLY A 173 9.98 -10.03 -21.22
N GLU A 174 10.04 -9.23 -20.19
CA GLU A 174 10.64 -9.57 -18.90
C GLU A 174 9.55 -9.68 -17.82
N SER A 175 9.48 -10.83 -17.13
CA SER A 175 8.57 -11.05 -16.01
C SER A 175 8.90 -10.12 -14.84
N TRP A 176 7.87 -9.62 -14.15
CA TRP A 176 8.08 -8.79 -12.98
C TRP A 176 8.77 -9.54 -11.84
N SER A 177 8.47 -10.82 -11.67
CA SER A 177 9.08 -11.67 -10.64
C SER A 177 10.60 -11.71 -10.72
N LYS A 178 11.20 -11.43 -11.89
CA LYS A 178 12.66 -11.34 -12.07
C LYS A 178 13.27 -10.16 -11.31
N TYR A 179 12.50 -9.10 -11.08
CA TYR A 179 13.00 -7.83 -10.54
C TYR A 179 12.35 -7.42 -9.23
N ALA A 180 11.16 -7.96 -8.91
CA ALA A 180 10.37 -7.55 -7.76
C ALA A 180 10.00 -8.74 -6.88
N ALA A 181 10.11 -8.55 -5.57
CA ALA A 181 9.56 -9.42 -4.54
C ALA A 181 8.40 -8.69 -3.87
N GLY A 182 7.20 -9.28 -3.88
CA GLY A 182 6.01 -8.68 -3.28
C GLY A 182 6.18 -8.40 -1.78
N TYR A 183 5.63 -7.30 -1.30
CA TYR A 183 5.68 -6.92 0.10
C TYR A 183 4.28 -6.82 0.71
N MET A 184 3.51 -5.79 0.30
CA MET A 184 2.10 -5.62 0.69
C MET A 184 1.23 -5.55 -0.56
N TRP A 185 -0.04 -5.92 -0.44
CA TRP A 185 -0.99 -5.87 -1.53
C TRP A 185 -2.40 -5.55 -1.04
N GLY A 186 -3.28 -5.19 -1.95
CA GLY A 186 -4.69 -4.97 -1.65
C GLY A 186 -5.47 -4.52 -2.87
N ILE A 187 -6.69 -4.12 -2.62
CA ILE A 187 -7.60 -3.56 -3.61
C ILE A 187 -8.03 -2.16 -3.23
N THR A 188 -8.68 -1.47 -4.15
CA THR A 188 -9.35 -0.21 -3.88
C THR A 188 -10.87 -0.39 -3.82
N GLY A 189 -11.56 0.52 -3.17
CA GLY A 189 -13.02 0.47 -3.04
C GLY A 189 -13.58 1.70 -2.36
N VAL A 190 -14.80 1.57 -1.88
CA VAL A 190 -15.54 2.63 -1.19
C VAL A 190 -15.71 2.26 0.27
N LEU A 191 -15.04 3.00 1.15
CA LEU A 191 -15.33 2.97 2.58
C LEU A 191 -16.57 3.84 2.83
N TYR A 192 -17.57 3.33 3.55
CA TYR A 192 -18.83 4.04 3.74
C TYR A 192 -19.43 3.82 5.12
N ASN A 193 -20.27 4.78 5.54
CA ASN A 193 -21.06 4.66 6.75
C ASN A 193 -22.47 4.10 6.40
N PRO A 194 -22.81 2.89 6.87
CA PRO A 194 -24.06 2.21 6.51
C PRO A 194 -25.33 2.88 7.07
N GLU A 195 -25.20 3.85 7.97
CA GLU A 195 -26.36 4.65 8.42
C GLU A 195 -26.85 5.63 7.34
N TYR A 196 -25.98 6.03 6.40
CA TYR A 196 -26.29 7.04 5.39
C TYR A 196 -26.23 6.50 3.97
N VAL A 197 -25.40 5.48 3.70
CA VAL A 197 -25.11 4.91 2.39
C VAL A 197 -25.45 3.44 2.40
N THR A 198 -26.22 2.98 1.42
CA THR A 198 -26.50 1.54 1.27
C THR A 198 -25.32 0.85 0.56
N GLU A 199 -25.21 -0.47 0.75
CA GLU A 199 -24.20 -1.27 0.05
C GLU A 199 -24.32 -1.15 -1.48
N GLU A 200 -25.55 -1.12 -2.01
CA GLU A 200 -25.80 -0.93 -3.46
C GLU A 200 -25.25 0.41 -3.98
N GLU A 201 -25.44 1.49 -3.19
CA GLU A 201 -24.91 2.82 -3.54
C GLU A 201 -23.38 2.87 -3.44
N ALA A 202 -22.78 2.16 -2.50
CA ALA A 202 -21.32 2.09 -2.32
C ALA A 202 -20.64 1.13 -3.33
N SER A 203 -21.40 0.20 -3.93
CA SER A 203 -20.86 -0.81 -4.87
C SER A 203 -20.75 -0.31 -6.30
N THR A 204 -20.56 0.98 -6.52
CA THR A 204 -20.32 1.59 -7.84
C THR A 204 -19.50 2.87 -7.69
N TRP A 205 -18.62 3.14 -8.66
CA TRP A 205 -17.87 4.39 -8.73
C TRP A 205 -18.78 5.62 -8.95
N GLU A 206 -20.01 5.44 -9.43
CA GLU A 206 -20.98 6.53 -9.63
C GLU A 206 -21.40 7.23 -8.32
N ILE A 207 -21.12 6.63 -7.15
CA ILE A 207 -21.41 7.25 -5.85
C ILE A 207 -20.80 8.64 -5.72
N PHE A 208 -19.62 8.88 -6.32
CA PHE A 208 -18.93 10.17 -6.24
C PHE A 208 -19.61 11.29 -7.02
N GLY A 209 -20.43 10.94 -8.01
CA GLY A 209 -21.29 11.88 -8.76
C GLY A 209 -22.74 11.95 -8.25
N ASN A 210 -23.13 11.11 -7.28
CA ASN A 210 -24.50 11.04 -6.80
C ASN A 210 -24.86 12.30 -5.99
N PRO A 211 -25.86 13.12 -6.45
CA PRO A 211 -26.24 14.36 -5.78
C PRO A 211 -26.84 14.15 -4.38
N LYS A 212 -27.27 12.92 -4.04
CA LYS A 212 -27.69 12.57 -2.67
C LYS A 212 -26.56 12.83 -1.66
N PHE A 213 -25.31 12.64 -2.08
CA PHE A 213 -24.12 12.74 -1.24
C PHE A 213 -23.30 14.00 -1.52
N ASN A 214 -23.94 15.06 -2.06
CA ASN A 214 -23.24 16.30 -2.40
C ASN A 214 -22.45 16.86 -1.21
N ARG A 215 -21.14 17.09 -1.42
CA ARG A 215 -20.17 17.53 -0.42
C ARG A 215 -20.02 16.60 0.80
N GLN A 216 -20.29 15.29 0.61
CA GLN A 216 -20.20 14.29 1.67
C GLN A 216 -19.37 13.07 1.25
N VAL A 217 -18.73 13.11 0.09
CA VAL A 217 -17.85 12.04 -0.45
C VAL A 217 -16.50 12.64 -0.83
N THR A 218 -15.44 11.82 -0.81
CA THR A 218 -14.08 12.24 -1.20
C THR A 218 -13.46 11.28 -2.19
N LEU A 219 -12.69 11.82 -3.15
CA LEU A 219 -11.85 11.08 -4.08
C LEU A 219 -10.37 11.17 -3.67
N LYS A 220 -9.53 10.29 -4.19
CA LYS A 220 -8.09 10.33 -3.96
C LYS A 220 -7.41 11.52 -4.66
N ASP A 221 -6.56 12.25 -3.95
CA ASP A 221 -5.62 13.22 -4.53
C ASP A 221 -4.42 12.49 -5.16
N ASN A 222 -4.73 11.52 -5.99
CA ASN A 222 -3.78 10.74 -6.77
C ASN A 222 -4.33 10.59 -8.19
N VAL A 223 -3.51 10.97 -9.16
CA VAL A 223 -3.91 10.99 -10.57
C VAL A 223 -4.31 9.60 -11.08
N ARG A 224 -3.59 8.56 -10.65
CA ARG A 224 -3.83 7.19 -11.11
C ARG A 224 -5.12 6.62 -10.54
N ASP A 225 -5.34 6.77 -9.24
CA ASP A 225 -6.55 6.31 -8.57
C ASP A 225 -7.79 7.02 -9.10
N SER A 226 -7.78 8.35 -9.17
CA SER A 226 -8.92 9.12 -9.66
C SER A 226 -9.22 8.88 -11.14
N TYR A 227 -8.18 8.66 -11.96
CA TYR A 227 -8.36 8.27 -13.35
C TYR A 227 -8.97 6.87 -13.48
N PHE A 228 -8.54 5.92 -12.66
CA PHE A 228 -9.10 4.57 -12.62
C PHE A 228 -10.61 4.60 -12.28
N ALA A 229 -10.99 5.35 -11.24
CA ALA A 229 -12.40 5.52 -10.90
C ALA A 229 -13.20 6.17 -12.05
N ALA A 230 -12.63 7.18 -12.74
CA ALA A 230 -13.27 7.80 -13.90
C ALA A 230 -13.46 6.80 -15.05
N LEU A 231 -12.48 5.93 -15.32
CA LEU A 231 -12.63 4.86 -16.32
C LEU A 231 -13.74 3.87 -15.93
N GLY A 232 -13.84 3.50 -14.66
CA GLY A 232 -14.91 2.66 -14.13
C GLY A 232 -16.29 3.25 -14.43
N ILE A 233 -16.49 4.55 -14.19
CA ILE A 233 -17.75 5.24 -14.48
C ILE A 233 -18.00 5.33 -16.00
N LEU A 234 -17.00 5.75 -16.78
CA LEU A 234 -17.14 5.94 -18.22
C LEU A 234 -17.47 4.66 -18.98
N LYS A 235 -17.02 3.53 -18.47
CA LYS A 235 -17.15 2.21 -19.11
C LYS A 235 -18.11 1.29 -18.35
N ALA A 236 -18.90 1.82 -17.40
CA ALA A 236 -19.74 1.05 -16.49
C ALA A 236 -20.69 0.09 -17.22
N ASP A 237 -21.35 0.53 -18.29
CA ASP A 237 -22.29 -0.28 -19.07
C ASP A 237 -21.62 -1.52 -19.67
N GLU A 238 -20.36 -1.38 -20.17
CA GLU A 238 -19.61 -2.48 -20.77
C GLU A 238 -18.99 -3.37 -19.68
N LEU A 239 -18.42 -2.79 -18.64
CA LEU A 239 -17.78 -3.50 -17.54
C LEU A 239 -18.75 -4.36 -16.72
N THR A 240 -20.04 -4.01 -16.71
CA THR A 240 -21.10 -4.75 -16.01
C THR A 240 -21.95 -5.63 -16.93
N ASP A 241 -21.63 -5.67 -18.23
CA ASP A 241 -22.34 -6.52 -19.19
C ASP A 241 -22.02 -8.00 -18.95
N GLU A 242 -23.07 -8.84 -18.83
CA GLU A 242 -22.89 -10.26 -18.52
C GLU A 242 -22.19 -11.04 -19.64
N ASP A 243 -22.37 -10.66 -20.91
CA ASP A 243 -21.74 -11.34 -22.04
C ASP A 243 -20.24 -10.99 -22.07
N PHE A 244 -19.89 -9.74 -21.73
CA PHE A 244 -18.51 -9.32 -21.54
C PHE A 244 -17.82 -10.08 -20.39
N ILE A 245 -18.43 -10.14 -19.21
CA ILE A 245 -17.87 -10.82 -18.01
C ILE A 245 -17.64 -12.32 -18.28
N ARG A 246 -18.47 -12.95 -19.14
CA ARG A 246 -18.33 -14.37 -19.50
C ARG A 246 -17.43 -14.63 -20.70
N SER A 247 -16.87 -13.61 -21.32
CA SER A 247 -15.98 -13.78 -22.47
C SER A 247 -14.68 -14.48 -22.09
N ALA A 248 -14.09 -15.23 -23.02
CA ALA A 248 -12.88 -15.99 -22.77
C ALA A 248 -11.64 -15.10 -22.56
N ASP A 249 -11.69 -13.87 -23.04
CA ASP A 249 -10.65 -12.84 -23.01
C ASP A 249 -11.01 -11.69 -22.05
N TYR A 250 -11.93 -11.95 -21.11
CA TYR A 250 -12.44 -10.96 -20.16
C TYR A 250 -11.32 -10.21 -19.42
N HIS A 251 -10.36 -10.92 -18.81
CA HIS A 251 -9.31 -10.29 -18.02
C HIS A 251 -8.36 -9.42 -18.84
N GLU A 252 -8.06 -9.82 -20.08
CA GLU A 252 -7.22 -9.03 -20.99
C GLU A 252 -7.94 -7.75 -21.39
N HIS A 253 -9.21 -7.83 -21.80
CA HIS A 253 -10.02 -6.68 -22.16
C HIS A 253 -10.33 -5.77 -20.97
N LEU A 254 -10.60 -6.33 -19.79
CA LEU A 254 -10.77 -5.56 -18.55
C LEU A 254 -9.51 -4.72 -18.27
N ALA A 255 -8.34 -5.36 -18.32
CA ALA A 255 -7.07 -4.67 -18.10
C ALA A 255 -6.82 -3.58 -19.15
N ASP A 256 -7.17 -3.81 -20.41
CA ASP A 256 -7.05 -2.81 -21.48
C ASP A 256 -8.01 -1.63 -21.27
N MET A 257 -9.25 -1.91 -20.88
CA MET A 257 -10.24 -0.87 -20.61
C MET A 257 -9.86 0.00 -19.42
N MET A 258 -9.35 -0.59 -18.35
CA MET A 258 -8.97 0.12 -17.13
C MET A 258 -7.59 0.81 -17.20
N ASN A 259 -6.89 0.65 -18.34
CA ASN A 259 -5.62 1.30 -18.62
C ASN A 259 -5.65 2.08 -19.95
N ASP A 260 -6.83 2.37 -20.47
CA ASP A 260 -7.00 3.13 -21.72
C ASP A 260 -6.51 4.57 -21.54
N VAL A 261 -5.54 4.97 -22.35
CA VAL A 261 -4.93 6.32 -22.38
C VAL A 261 -5.08 6.98 -23.74
N SER A 262 -6.10 6.55 -24.52
CA SER A 262 -6.43 7.24 -25.78
C SER A 262 -6.78 8.71 -25.50
N PRO A 263 -6.47 9.63 -26.42
CA PRO A 263 -6.76 11.05 -26.24
C PRO A 263 -8.25 11.31 -25.97
N GLU A 264 -9.13 10.56 -26.62
CA GLU A 264 -10.58 10.65 -26.46
C GLU A 264 -11.01 10.24 -25.04
N THR A 265 -10.43 9.17 -24.50
CA THR A 265 -10.71 8.70 -23.14
C THR A 265 -10.17 9.65 -22.08
N ILE A 266 -8.95 10.19 -22.28
CA ILE A 266 -8.38 11.20 -21.37
C ILE A 266 -9.26 12.46 -21.33
N GLU A 267 -9.75 12.95 -22.47
CA GLU A 267 -10.66 14.11 -22.54
C GLU A 267 -11.99 13.81 -21.84
N ALA A 268 -12.56 12.63 -22.07
CA ALA A 268 -13.82 12.22 -21.42
C ALA A 268 -13.65 12.09 -19.89
N ALA A 269 -12.52 11.52 -19.44
CA ALA A 269 -12.21 11.40 -18.02
C ALA A 269 -11.98 12.76 -17.35
N GLN A 270 -11.31 13.71 -18.03
CA GLN A 270 -11.18 15.08 -17.52
C GLN A 270 -12.55 15.72 -17.31
N ASN A 271 -13.42 15.69 -18.33
CA ASN A 271 -14.76 16.29 -18.23
C ASN A 271 -15.58 15.65 -17.11
N LEU A 272 -15.52 14.33 -16.96
CA LEU A 272 -16.19 13.63 -15.86
C LEU A 272 -15.64 14.04 -14.51
N LEU A 273 -14.31 14.06 -14.34
CA LEU A 273 -13.68 14.46 -13.08
C LEU A 273 -13.99 15.92 -12.72
N ASP A 274 -14.05 16.83 -13.70
CA ASP A 274 -14.47 18.21 -13.48
C ASP A 274 -15.92 18.27 -12.95
N ASP A 275 -16.83 17.47 -13.52
CA ASP A 275 -18.24 17.36 -13.03
C ASP A 275 -18.27 16.76 -11.61
N LEU A 276 -17.46 15.74 -11.31
CA LEU A 276 -17.37 15.14 -9.98
C LEU A 276 -16.86 16.12 -8.93
N MET A 277 -15.96 17.05 -9.27
CA MET A 277 -15.45 18.08 -8.36
C MET A 277 -16.54 19.00 -7.83
N ASP A 278 -17.67 19.17 -8.54
CA ASP A 278 -18.83 19.89 -8.02
C ASP A 278 -19.56 19.14 -6.91
N ASN A 279 -19.49 17.81 -6.88
CA ASN A 279 -20.18 16.94 -5.93
C ASN A 279 -19.31 16.52 -4.75
N VAL A 280 -18.02 16.23 -4.97
CA VAL A 280 -17.13 15.76 -3.90
C VAL A 280 -16.84 16.87 -2.87
N TYR A 281 -16.59 16.46 -1.64
CA TYR A 281 -16.17 17.37 -0.57
C TYR A 281 -14.74 17.89 -0.83
N SER A 282 -13.82 17.00 -1.12
CA SER A 282 -12.42 17.29 -1.43
C SER A 282 -11.74 16.12 -2.12
N LEU A 283 -10.59 16.40 -2.74
CA LEU A 283 -9.57 15.40 -2.99
C LEU A 283 -8.75 15.20 -1.70
N GLU A 284 -8.33 13.97 -1.42
CA GLU A 284 -7.57 13.64 -0.22
C GLU A 284 -6.62 12.45 -0.45
N THR A 285 -5.56 12.35 0.37
CA THR A 285 -4.66 11.20 0.40
C THR A 285 -4.86 10.40 1.70
N ASP A 286 -4.71 11.05 2.86
CA ASP A 286 -4.83 10.43 4.19
C ASP A 286 -5.95 10.99 5.05
N SER A 287 -6.39 12.22 4.78
CA SER A 287 -7.39 12.91 5.60
C SER A 287 -8.77 12.24 5.56
N GLY A 288 -9.06 11.47 4.53
CA GLY A 288 -10.31 10.75 4.36
C GLY A 288 -10.61 9.78 5.51
N LYS A 289 -9.61 9.12 6.05
CA LYS A 289 -9.75 8.25 7.24
C LYS A 289 -10.33 9.02 8.43
N ALA A 290 -9.72 10.15 8.77
CA ALA A 290 -10.17 11.00 9.86
C ALA A 290 -11.54 11.66 9.57
N ASP A 291 -11.79 12.04 8.33
CA ASP A 291 -13.06 12.64 7.91
C ASP A 291 -14.22 11.63 7.99
N MET A 292 -13.98 10.34 7.69
CA MET A 292 -14.93 9.24 7.90
C MET A 292 -15.20 9.00 9.39
N ILE A 293 -14.14 8.88 10.20
CA ILE A 293 -14.24 8.63 11.65
C ILE A 293 -14.99 9.77 12.36
N THR A 294 -14.80 11.01 11.93
CA THR A 294 -15.49 12.18 12.54
C THR A 294 -16.88 12.41 11.96
N GLY A 295 -17.33 11.63 11.00
CA GLY A 295 -18.63 11.78 10.34
C GLY A 295 -18.77 13.04 9.47
N LYS A 296 -17.66 13.62 9.04
CA LYS A 296 -17.64 14.78 8.15
C LYS A 296 -18.02 14.40 6.71
N ILE A 297 -17.70 13.20 6.29
CA ILE A 297 -18.09 12.57 5.04
C ILE A 297 -18.75 11.21 5.31
N VAL A 298 -19.53 10.72 4.36
CA VAL A 298 -20.28 9.45 4.50
C VAL A 298 -19.74 8.34 3.62
N ALA A 299 -18.94 8.68 2.62
CA ALA A 299 -18.21 7.71 1.80
C ALA A 299 -16.88 8.30 1.30
N ASN A 300 -15.93 7.41 1.09
CA ASN A 300 -14.56 7.75 0.74
C ASN A 300 -13.98 6.71 -0.22
N TYR A 301 -13.33 7.16 -1.32
CA TYR A 301 -12.50 6.28 -2.13
C TYR A 301 -11.28 5.86 -1.31
N GLN A 302 -11.08 4.56 -1.06
CA GLN A 302 -10.04 4.14 -0.16
C GLN A 302 -9.30 2.87 -0.62
N TRP A 303 -8.02 2.77 -0.24
CA TRP A 303 -7.26 1.53 -0.29
C TRP A 303 -7.71 0.61 0.83
N SER A 304 -7.75 -0.70 0.55
CA SER A 304 -8.32 -1.69 1.48
C SER A 304 -7.63 -1.72 2.86
N GLY A 305 -6.31 -1.52 2.92
CA GLY A 305 -5.60 -1.47 4.20
C GLY A 305 -5.97 -0.24 5.04
N ASP A 306 -6.07 0.94 4.42
CA ASP A 306 -6.55 2.15 5.09
C ASP A 306 -8.01 2.05 5.52
N ALA A 307 -8.84 1.34 4.73
CA ALA A 307 -10.21 1.04 5.13
C ALA A 307 -10.26 0.17 6.39
N VAL A 308 -9.38 -0.84 6.50
CA VAL A 308 -9.24 -1.66 7.73
C VAL A 308 -8.90 -0.78 8.92
N TYR A 309 -7.90 0.09 8.80
CA TYR A 309 -7.54 1.02 9.87
C TYR A 309 -8.72 1.91 10.30
N ALA A 310 -9.45 2.47 9.32
CA ALA A 310 -10.58 3.34 9.63
C ALA A 310 -11.73 2.57 10.30
N MET A 311 -12.02 1.33 9.86
CA MET A 311 -13.01 0.46 10.49
C MET A 311 -12.61 0.08 11.92
N ASP A 312 -11.33 -0.23 12.19
CA ASP A 312 -10.84 -0.51 13.55
C ASP A 312 -10.99 0.69 14.48
N GLN A 313 -10.74 1.91 13.98
CA GLN A 313 -10.95 3.14 14.77
C GLN A 313 -12.44 3.41 15.02
N ALA A 314 -13.29 3.20 14.01
CA ALA A 314 -14.73 3.34 14.14
C ALA A 314 -15.31 2.38 15.18
N ASP A 315 -14.88 1.11 15.16
CA ASP A 315 -15.27 0.12 16.17
C ASP A 315 -14.83 0.52 17.57
N ALA A 316 -13.67 1.15 17.72
CA ALA A 316 -13.19 1.67 19.01
C ALA A 316 -14.03 2.85 19.53
N ASP A 317 -14.71 3.57 18.65
CA ASP A 317 -15.59 4.69 18.95
C ASP A 317 -17.08 4.32 18.91
N ASP A 318 -17.40 3.01 18.90
CA ASP A 318 -18.74 2.42 18.97
C ASP A 318 -19.65 2.76 17.76
N PHE A 319 -19.09 2.93 16.55
CA PHE A 319 -19.89 3.04 15.32
C PHE A 319 -19.31 2.16 14.19
N GLU A 320 -20.14 1.84 13.20
CA GLU A 320 -19.80 0.91 12.13
C GLU A 320 -19.41 1.67 10.85
N LEU A 321 -18.30 1.27 10.24
CA LEU A 321 -17.98 1.54 8.84
C LEU A 321 -17.92 0.24 8.06
N LYS A 322 -18.21 0.31 6.76
CA LYS A 322 -18.15 -0.82 5.84
C LYS A 322 -17.34 -0.48 4.60
N PHE A 323 -16.86 -1.51 3.93
CA PHE A 323 -16.11 -1.41 2.69
C PHE A 323 -16.84 -2.17 1.59
N ALA A 324 -17.10 -1.50 0.47
CA ALA A 324 -17.70 -2.09 -0.72
C ALA A 324 -16.75 -1.97 -1.91
N VAL A 325 -16.80 -2.96 -2.79
CA VAL A 325 -16.00 -2.97 -4.02
C VAL A 325 -16.91 -2.69 -5.21
N PRO A 326 -16.62 -1.66 -6.02
CA PRO A 326 -17.41 -1.33 -7.19
C PRO A 326 -17.55 -2.51 -8.15
N LYS A 327 -18.78 -2.69 -8.67
CA LYS A 327 -19.12 -3.80 -9.56
C LYS A 327 -18.47 -3.68 -10.96
N GLU A 328 -18.08 -2.49 -11.33
CA GLU A 328 -17.45 -2.21 -12.62
C GLU A 328 -16.05 -2.82 -12.68
N SER A 329 -15.23 -2.55 -11.72
CA SER A 329 -13.86 -3.08 -11.52
C SER A 329 -13.22 -2.44 -10.30
N THR A 330 -12.15 -3.01 -9.82
CA THR A 330 -11.29 -2.39 -8.82
C THR A 330 -9.81 -2.55 -9.18
N ASN A 331 -8.97 -1.63 -8.68
CA ASN A 331 -7.53 -1.79 -8.82
C ASN A 331 -7.01 -2.86 -7.86
N LEU A 332 -6.26 -3.82 -8.41
CA LEU A 332 -5.36 -4.69 -7.65
C LEU A 332 -4.00 -3.98 -7.61
N TRP A 333 -3.59 -3.54 -6.45
CA TRP A 333 -2.29 -2.92 -6.27
C TRP A 333 -1.38 -3.81 -5.40
N PHE A 334 -0.10 -3.69 -5.62
CA PHE A 334 0.92 -4.27 -4.75
C PHE A 334 2.19 -3.43 -4.75
N ASP A 335 2.83 -3.41 -3.60
CA ASP A 335 4.15 -2.84 -3.42
C ASP A 335 5.17 -3.98 -3.37
N GLY A 336 6.33 -3.75 -3.94
CA GLY A 336 7.35 -4.78 -4.02
C GLY A 336 8.76 -4.24 -3.85
N TRP A 337 9.60 -5.03 -3.21
CA TRP A 337 11.02 -4.74 -3.07
C TRP A 337 11.74 -4.92 -4.41
N VAL A 338 12.46 -3.89 -4.83
CA VAL A 338 13.27 -3.91 -6.06
C VAL A 338 14.66 -3.34 -5.82
N MET A 339 15.68 -3.95 -6.42
CA MET A 339 17.06 -3.52 -6.32
C MET A 339 17.41 -2.53 -7.44
N LEU A 340 18.04 -1.41 -7.09
CA LEU A 340 18.48 -0.40 -8.05
C LEU A 340 19.91 -0.66 -8.52
N LYS A 341 20.15 -0.69 -9.83
CA LYS A 341 21.49 -0.81 -10.42
C LYS A 341 22.45 0.29 -9.94
N SER A 342 21.94 1.51 -9.78
CA SER A 342 22.74 2.66 -9.35
C SER A 342 23.28 2.52 -7.92
N GLY A 343 22.48 1.99 -7.01
CA GLY A 343 22.86 1.77 -5.60
C GLY A 343 23.77 0.56 -5.44
N ILE A 344 23.34 -0.60 -5.91
CA ILE A 344 24.12 -1.84 -5.85
C ILE A 344 25.48 -1.68 -6.55
N ASN A 345 25.50 -1.00 -7.71
CA ASN A 345 26.71 -0.60 -8.43
C ASN A 345 27.74 -1.74 -8.58
N GLY A 346 27.26 -2.95 -8.90
CA GLY A 346 28.07 -4.13 -9.11
C GLY A 346 28.69 -4.77 -7.85
N SER A 347 28.32 -4.29 -6.65
CA SER A 347 28.74 -4.88 -5.39
C SER A 347 27.94 -6.15 -5.08
N ARG A 348 28.59 -7.30 -5.10
CA ARG A 348 27.95 -8.57 -4.72
C ARG A 348 27.52 -8.57 -3.25
N ASP A 349 28.29 -7.95 -2.38
CA ASP A 349 27.97 -7.88 -0.94
C ASP A 349 26.71 -7.08 -0.68
N ARG A 350 26.53 -5.95 -1.38
CA ARG A 350 25.28 -5.15 -1.27
C ARG A 350 24.09 -5.86 -1.92
N GLN A 351 24.28 -6.52 -3.04
CA GLN A 351 23.23 -7.34 -3.65
C GLN A 351 22.77 -8.43 -2.68
N HIS A 352 23.71 -9.21 -2.13
CA HIS A 352 23.39 -10.24 -1.15
C HIS A 352 22.72 -9.67 0.11
N ALA A 353 23.18 -8.53 0.62
CA ALA A 353 22.55 -7.90 1.78
C ALA A 353 21.12 -7.40 1.47
N ALA A 354 20.86 -6.90 0.25
CA ALA A 354 19.53 -6.50 -0.20
C ALA A 354 18.60 -7.71 -0.33
N GLU A 355 19.06 -8.80 -0.96
CA GLU A 355 18.30 -10.05 -1.08
C GLU A 355 18.01 -10.67 0.29
N ALA A 356 18.99 -10.65 1.20
CA ALA A 356 18.83 -11.12 2.57
C ALA A 356 17.85 -10.25 3.38
N PHE A 357 17.82 -8.93 3.15
CA PHE A 357 16.84 -8.04 3.78
C PHE A 357 15.42 -8.39 3.35
N VAL A 358 15.20 -8.61 2.04
CA VAL A 358 13.90 -9.04 1.52
C VAL A 358 13.49 -10.39 2.13
N ASN A 359 14.40 -11.34 2.19
CA ASN A 359 14.13 -12.62 2.86
C ASN A 359 13.78 -12.44 4.34
N PHE A 360 14.52 -11.62 5.07
CA PHE A 360 14.28 -11.40 6.49
C PHE A 360 12.89 -10.78 6.77
N VAL A 361 12.48 -9.76 6.00
CA VAL A 361 11.14 -9.15 6.17
C VAL A 361 10.02 -10.08 5.70
N SER A 362 10.34 -11.11 4.91
CA SER A 362 9.43 -12.14 4.40
C SER A 362 9.34 -13.38 5.30
N ARG A 363 10.03 -13.41 6.44
CA ARG A 363 9.74 -14.41 7.48
C ARG A 363 8.30 -14.22 7.94
N THR A 364 7.60 -15.30 8.19
CA THR A 364 6.18 -15.27 8.55
C THR A 364 5.89 -14.46 9.81
N ASP A 365 6.74 -14.56 10.84
CA ASP A 365 6.66 -13.75 12.06
C ASP A 365 6.86 -12.25 11.79
N ASN A 366 7.82 -11.89 10.93
CA ASN A 366 8.10 -10.51 10.53
C ASN A 366 7.01 -9.96 9.59
N ALA A 367 6.47 -10.79 8.69
CA ALA A 367 5.34 -10.46 7.85
C ALA A 367 4.10 -10.10 8.70
N VAL A 368 3.75 -10.96 9.67
CA VAL A 368 2.65 -10.71 10.61
C VAL A 368 2.89 -9.45 11.44
N ARG A 369 4.11 -9.23 11.92
CA ARG A 369 4.50 -8.04 12.67
C ARG A 369 4.27 -6.77 11.85
N ASN A 370 4.68 -6.77 10.57
CA ASN A 370 4.42 -5.67 9.65
C ASN A 370 2.92 -5.51 9.34
N MET A 371 2.19 -6.61 9.11
CA MET A 371 0.73 -6.57 8.91
C MET A 371 0.01 -5.92 10.09
N TYR A 372 0.42 -6.28 11.32
CA TYR A 372 -0.16 -5.70 12.53
C TYR A 372 0.14 -4.20 12.66
N TYR A 373 1.38 -3.79 12.36
CA TYR A 373 1.80 -2.39 12.44
C TYR A 373 1.18 -1.53 11.34
N ILE A 374 1.28 -1.98 10.06
CA ILE A 374 0.84 -1.22 8.88
C ILE A 374 -0.69 -1.28 8.71
N GLY A 375 -1.30 -2.44 8.99
CA GLY A 375 -2.73 -2.70 8.74
C GLY A 375 -3.02 -3.31 7.37
N TYR A 376 -2.02 -3.50 6.50
CA TYR A 376 -2.18 -4.03 5.16
C TYR A 376 -1.92 -5.54 5.12
N THR A 377 -2.30 -6.18 4.02
CA THR A 377 -2.09 -7.61 3.80
C THR A 377 -0.70 -7.84 3.21
N SER A 378 0.08 -8.72 3.85
CA SER A 378 1.38 -9.13 3.31
C SER A 378 1.22 -10.01 2.07
N SER A 379 2.22 -9.97 1.19
CA SER A 379 2.38 -10.93 0.09
C SER A 379 2.79 -12.34 0.57
N ILE A 380 3.10 -12.49 1.85
CA ILE A 380 3.53 -13.75 2.46
C ILE A 380 2.31 -14.50 3.00
N ALA A 381 2.16 -15.75 2.61
CA ALA A 381 1.13 -16.67 3.07
C ALA A 381 1.64 -17.68 4.10
N GLY A 382 2.93 -17.98 4.06
CA GLY A 382 3.51 -19.14 4.74
C GLY A 382 3.43 -20.41 3.87
N ASN A 383 3.57 -21.55 4.49
CA ASN A 383 3.54 -22.86 3.80
C ASN A 383 2.97 -23.95 4.73
N GLU A 384 2.95 -25.22 4.29
CA GLU A 384 2.40 -26.33 5.07
C GLU A 384 3.10 -26.58 6.43
N GLU A 385 4.37 -26.16 6.58
CA GLU A 385 5.16 -26.31 7.81
C GLU A 385 5.09 -25.07 8.71
N ASP A 386 4.68 -23.93 8.14
CA ASP A 386 4.59 -22.63 8.82
C ASP A 386 3.32 -21.86 8.42
N ASP A 387 2.27 -22.06 9.20
CA ASP A 387 0.93 -21.49 9.05
C ASP A 387 0.72 -20.17 9.84
N THR A 388 1.81 -19.53 10.29
CA THR A 388 1.78 -18.36 11.18
C THR A 388 0.92 -17.22 10.64
N VAL A 389 0.94 -16.96 9.32
CA VAL A 389 0.12 -15.89 8.70
C VAL A 389 -1.37 -16.26 8.72
N TYR A 390 -1.71 -17.53 8.46
CA TYR A 390 -3.09 -18.01 8.52
C TYR A 390 -3.62 -17.96 9.95
N GLU A 391 -2.83 -18.40 10.93
CA GLU A 391 -3.19 -18.33 12.35
C GLU A 391 -3.37 -16.88 12.83
N TYR A 392 -2.56 -15.93 12.31
CA TYR A 392 -2.77 -14.51 12.57
C TYR A 392 -4.11 -14.01 11.99
N MET A 393 -4.46 -14.41 10.76
CA MET A 393 -5.77 -14.08 10.17
C MET A 393 -6.91 -14.65 11.03
N LYS A 394 -6.80 -15.90 11.50
CA LYS A 394 -7.76 -16.52 12.44
C LYS A 394 -7.83 -15.74 13.76
N TRP A 395 -6.68 -15.31 14.28
CA TRP A 395 -6.63 -14.49 15.50
C TRP A 395 -7.35 -13.14 15.32
N CYS A 396 -7.26 -12.53 14.13
CA CYS A 396 -7.94 -11.29 13.82
C CYS A 396 -9.45 -11.45 13.62
N TYR A 397 -9.88 -12.47 12.87
CA TYR A 397 -11.20 -12.55 12.25
C TYR A 397 -11.97 -13.84 12.53
N GLY A 398 -11.33 -14.84 13.12
CA GLY A 398 -11.98 -16.11 13.45
C GLY A 398 -13.11 -15.93 14.44
N ALA A 399 -14.18 -16.74 14.27
CA ALA A 399 -15.31 -16.77 15.17
C ALA A 399 -14.89 -17.25 16.58
N GLY A 400 -15.45 -16.61 17.61
CA GLY A 400 -15.29 -17.01 19.00
C GLY A 400 -16.31 -18.09 19.39
N GLU A 401 -16.14 -18.72 20.57
CA GLU A 401 -17.03 -19.78 21.07
C GLU A 401 -18.49 -19.32 21.27
N ASP A 402 -18.69 -18.03 21.55
CA ASP A 402 -20.01 -17.44 21.84
C ASP A 402 -20.60 -16.67 20.65
N ASP A 403 -19.93 -16.68 19.48
CA ASP A 403 -20.41 -15.96 18.31
C ASP A 403 -21.57 -16.71 17.63
N GLU A 404 -22.54 -15.93 17.14
CA GLU A 404 -23.68 -16.40 16.35
C GLU A 404 -23.47 -16.02 14.86
N ASP A 405 -24.27 -16.58 13.97
CA ASP A 405 -24.24 -16.32 12.51
C ASP A 405 -22.86 -16.60 11.86
N ILE A 406 -22.26 -17.74 12.23
CA ILE A 406 -20.98 -18.20 11.71
C ILE A 406 -21.13 -18.66 10.26
N ILE A 407 -20.20 -18.25 9.43
CA ILE A 407 -20.06 -18.66 8.03
C ILE A 407 -18.67 -19.22 7.76
N GLU A 408 -18.55 -20.04 6.72
CA GLU A 408 -17.27 -20.44 6.13
C GLU A 408 -16.85 -19.38 5.08
N TYR A 409 -15.66 -18.82 5.23
CA TYR A 409 -15.09 -17.82 4.33
C TYR A 409 -13.84 -18.39 3.64
N PRO A 410 -13.90 -18.65 2.31
CA PRO A 410 -12.79 -19.26 1.59
C PRO A 410 -11.66 -18.24 1.33
N VAL A 411 -10.43 -18.63 1.69
CA VAL A 411 -9.20 -17.84 1.46
C VAL A 411 -8.09 -18.68 0.80
N GLY A 412 -8.44 -19.87 0.33
CA GLY A 412 -7.50 -20.82 -0.26
C GLY A 412 -6.78 -20.29 -1.49
N TYR A 413 -7.40 -19.40 -2.29
CA TYR A 413 -6.74 -18.79 -3.43
C TYR A 413 -5.43 -18.09 -3.03
N PHE A 414 -5.40 -17.48 -1.84
CA PHE A 414 -4.22 -16.77 -1.34
C PHE A 414 -3.21 -17.70 -0.70
N PHE A 415 -3.66 -18.68 0.11
CA PHE A 415 -2.77 -19.52 0.93
C PHE A 415 -2.26 -20.77 0.20
N SER A 416 -3.08 -21.41 -0.64
CA SER A 416 -2.71 -22.64 -1.35
C SER A 416 -2.84 -22.54 -2.89
N GLY A 417 -3.39 -21.44 -3.40
CA GLY A 417 -3.72 -21.30 -4.83
C GLY A 417 -5.01 -22.02 -5.24
N ASP A 418 -5.72 -22.65 -4.29
CA ASP A 418 -6.97 -23.36 -4.53
C ASP A 418 -8.06 -22.89 -3.56
N ASN A 419 -9.01 -22.10 -4.05
CA ASN A 419 -10.09 -21.56 -3.22
C ASN A 419 -11.05 -22.63 -2.69
N SER A 420 -10.99 -23.86 -3.18
CA SER A 420 -11.75 -25.00 -2.68
C SER A 420 -11.06 -25.79 -1.57
N ASP A 421 -9.82 -25.40 -1.22
CA ASP A 421 -9.04 -26.07 -0.18
C ASP A 421 -9.69 -25.88 1.20
N LYS A 422 -10.11 -27.00 1.78
CA LYS A 422 -10.81 -27.01 3.08
C LYS A 422 -9.92 -26.63 4.27
N ASN A 423 -8.60 -26.68 4.12
CA ASN A 423 -7.70 -26.25 5.18
C ASN A 423 -7.70 -24.73 5.34
N TYR A 424 -8.14 -24.00 4.30
CA TYR A 424 -8.20 -22.55 4.26
C TYR A 424 -9.63 -22.02 4.12
N MET A 425 -10.58 -22.68 4.81
CA MET A 425 -11.93 -22.19 5.07
C MET A 425 -11.95 -21.56 6.46
N LEU A 426 -12.00 -20.25 6.55
CA LEU A 426 -12.08 -19.54 7.83
C LEU A 426 -13.50 -19.55 8.36
N GLU A 427 -13.73 -20.10 9.55
CA GLU A 427 -14.95 -19.88 10.29
C GLU A 427 -14.94 -18.47 10.89
N THR A 428 -15.89 -17.63 10.47
CA THR A 428 -15.99 -16.22 10.87
C THR A 428 -17.45 -15.80 11.02
N VAL A 429 -17.71 -14.64 11.61
CA VAL A 429 -19.07 -14.09 11.69
C VAL A 429 -19.49 -13.44 10.37
N SER A 430 -20.76 -13.59 9.99
CA SER A 430 -21.28 -13.06 8.72
C SER A 430 -21.10 -11.54 8.58
N SER A 431 -21.00 -10.83 9.69
CA SER A 431 -20.73 -9.37 9.71
C SER A 431 -19.36 -8.98 9.16
N GLN A 432 -18.43 -9.93 8.98
CA GLN A 432 -17.14 -9.65 8.32
C GLN A 432 -17.25 -9.46 6.81
N ILE A 433 -18.38 -9.80 6.18
CA ILE A 433 -18.66 -9.45 4.80
C ILE A 433 -18.82 -7.92 4.71
N GLY A 434 -18.02 -7.30 3.83
CA GLY A 434 -17.96 -5.84 3.70
C GLY A 434 -17.21 -5.14 4.85
N ARG A 435 -16.43 -5.90 5.65
CA ARG A 435 -15.62 -5.38 6.76
C ARG A 435 -14.13 -5.73 6.58
N GLN A 436 -13.37 -5.77 7.69
CA GLN A 436 -11.91 -5.90 7.67
C GLN A 436 -11.43 -7.15 6.94
N LEU A 437 -12.00 -8.34 7.22
CA LEU A 437 -11.64 -9.58 6.53
C LEU A 437 -11.87 -9.48 5.02
N TYR A 438 -13.04 -9.00 4.63
CA TYR A 438 -13.41 -8.80 3.23
C TYR A 438 -12.48 -7.82 2.51
N SER A 439 -11.99 -6.80 3.22
CA SER A 439 -11.07 -5.80 2.67
C SER A 439 -9.65 -6.35 2.48
N GLN A 440 -9.18 -7.19 3.42
CA GLN A 440 -7.81 -7.75 3.37
C GLN A 440 -7.69 -9.00 2.52
N TYR A 441 -8.73 -9.83 2.49
CA TYR A 441 -8.80 -11.07 1.72
C TYR A 441 -10.11 -11.11 0.94
N PRO A 442 -10.23 -10.30 -0.13
CA PRO A 442 -11.46 -10.24 -0.91
C PRO A 442 -11.83 -11.60 -1.48
N PRO A 443 -13.14 -11.94 -1.59
CA PRO A 443 -13.55 -13.20 -2.17
C PRO A 443 -13.21 -13.28 -3.66
N GLU A 444 -13.19 -14.50 -4.19
CA GLU A 444 -12.75 -14.80 -5.56
C GLU A 444 -13.54 -14.03 -6.64
N ASP A 445 -14.83 -13.80 -6.44
CA ASP A 445 -15.65 -13.02 -7.38
C ASP A 445 -15.21 -11.55 -7.47
N ILE A 446 -14.68 -10.98 -6.38
CA ILE A 446 -14.04 -9.68 -6.38
C ILE A 446 -12.70 -9.75 -7.09
N MET A 447 -11.88 -10.75 -6.76
CA MET A 447 -10.55 -10.90 -7.36
C MET A 447 -10.63 -11.08 -8.88
N ASN A 448 -11.66 -11.74 -9.38
CA ASN A 448 -11.90 -11.94 -10.81
C ASN A 448 -12.20 -10.63 -11.58
N ARG A 449 -12.58 -9.55 -10.92
CA ARG A 449 -12.84 -8.22 -11.55
C ARG A 449 -11.82 -7.15 -11.17
N THR A 450 -10.65 -7.57 -10.75
CA THR A 450 -9.53 -6.65 -10.49
C THR A 450 -8.76 -6.37 -11.77
N ALA A 451 -8.20 -5.16 -11.86
CA ALA A 451 -7.26 -4.79 -12.89
C ALA A 451 -6.04 -4.11 -12.26
N VAL A 452 -4.85 -4.50 -12.71
CA VAL A 452 -3.59 -3.86 -12.29
C VAL A 452 -3.39 -2.58 -13.09
N MET A 453 -2.95 -1.51 -12.43
CA MET A 453 -2.55 -0.27 -13.11
C MET A 453 -1.23 -0.49 -13.85
N ARG A 454 -1.27 -0.35 -15.19
CA ARG A 454 -0.10 -0.52 -16.04
C ARG A 454 0.78 0.74 -16.04
N TYR A 455 2.04 0.55 -16.34
CA TYR A 455 2.95 1.64 -16.71
C TYR A 455 2.44 2.38 -17.95
N PHE A 456 2.49 3.70 -17.91
CA PHE A 456 2.23 4.56 -19.06
C PHE A 456 3.55 5.12 -19.60
N ASP A 457 3.71 5.15 -20.90
CA ASP A 457 4.85 5.79 -21.52
C ASP A 457 4.90 7.33 -21.24
N ASP A 458 5.99 7.97 -21.61
CA ASP A 458 6.19 9.37 -21.28
C ASP A 458 5.15 10.32 -21.89
N ASP A 459 4.62 10.02 -23.08
CA ASP A 459 3.59 10.83 -23.73
C ASP A 459 2.22 10.66 -23.04
N ALA A 460 1.84 9.43 -22.72
CA ALA A 460 0.63 9.13 -21.98
C ALA A 460 0.70 9.70 -20.54
N ASN A 461 1.82 9.50 -19.83
CA ASN A 461 2.04 10.10 -18.51
C ASN A 461 1.92 11.62 -18.52
N LYS A 462 2.48 12.27 -19.54
CA LYS A 462 2.39 13.73 -19.69
C LYS A 462 0.95 14.17 -19.92
N ALA A 463 0.20 13.45 -20.75
CA ALA A 463 -1.19 13.77 -21.04
C ALA A 463 -2.08 13.60 -19.80
N ILE A 464 -1.93 12.49 -19.07
CA ILE A 464 -2.64 12.20 -17.82
C ILE A 464 -2.31 13.22 -16.72
N ASN A 465 -1.03 13.55 -16.53
CA ASN A 465 -0.62 14.59 -15.57
C ASN A 465 -1.18 15.98 -15.95
N GLN A 466 -1.21 16.32 -17.25
CA GLN A 466 -1.81 17.59 -17.68
C GLN A 466 -3.33 17.60 -17.43
N MET A 467 -4.02 16.52 -17.70
CA MET A 467 -5.44 16.33 -17.37
C MET A 467 -5.65 16.55 -15.86
N TRP A 468 -4.84 15.91 -15.01
CA TRP A 468 -4.95 16.03 -13.55
C TRP A 468 -4.69 17.45 -13.04
N ILE A 469 -3.71 18.15 -13.63
CA ILE A 469 -3.48 19.58 -13.33
C ILE A 469 -4.72 20.41 -13.66
N ASN A 470 -5.37 20.14 -14.80
CA ASN A 470 -6.58 20.87 -15.19
C ASN A 470 -7.72 20.64 -14.19
N VAL A 471 -7.97 19.37 -13.78
CA VAL A 471 -9.00 19.02 -12.78
C VAL A 471 -8.73 19.67 -11.42
N ARG A 472 -7.48 19.72 -10.97
CA ARG A 472 -7.12 20.32 -9.66
C ARG A 472 -7.06 21.84 -9.66
N CYS A 473 -6.75 22.44 -10.81
CA CYS A 473 -6.63 23.87 -10.95
C CYS A 473 -7.87 24.38 -11.67
N PHE A 474 -8.51 25.43 -11.15
CA PHE A 474 -9.55 26.14 -11.91
C PHE A 474 -9.01 26.44 -13.30
N ASP A 475 -9.71 26.00 -14.34
CA ASP A 475 -9.35 26.36 -15.70
C ASP A 475 -9.36 27.90 -15.80
N ILE A 476 -8.18 28.46 -16.09
CA ILE A 476 -8.03 29.92 -16.26
C ILE A 476 -8.96 30.43 -17.37
N ASN A 477 -9.38 29.55 -18.27
CA ASN A 477 -10.33 29.86 -19.36
C ASN A 477 -11.76 30.04 -18.85
N ASP A 478 -12.15 29.44 -17.73
CA ASP A 478 -13.48 29.61 -17.13
C ASP A 478 -13.61 30.86 -16.26
N VAL A 479 -12.52 31.57 -16.04
CA VAL A 479 -12.57 32.86 -15.34
C VAL A 479 -13.31 33.88 -16.21
N PRO A 480 -14.49 34.40 -15.79
CA PRO A 480 -15.25 35.35 -16.58
C PRO A 480 -14.38 36.51 -17.03
N THR A 481 -14.50 36.92 -18.28
CA THR A 481 -13.73 38.04 -18.87
C THR A 481 -13.75 39.29 -17.99
N GLY A 482 -14.84 39.49 -17.21
CA GLY A 482 -14.99 40.59 -16.26
C GLY A 482 -13.97 40.52 -15.10
N VAL A 483 -13.56 39.35 -14.66
CA VAL A 483 -12.53 39.16 -13.63
C VAL A 483 -11.16 39.54 -14.18
N TRP A 484 -10.84 39.14 -15.38
CA TRP A 484 -9.60 39.55 -16.07
C TRP A 484 -9.52 41.06 -16.26
N MET A 485 -10.64 41.69 -16.63
CA MET A 485 -10.70 43.16 -16.73
C MET A 485 -10.52 43.82 -15.35
N ALA A 486 -11.06 43.27 -14.29
CA ALA A 486 -10.88 43.79 -12.94
C ALA A 486 -9.41 43.68 -12.48
N ILE A 487 -8.75 42.52 -12.72
CA ILE A 487 -7.30 42.32 -12.43
C ILE A 487 -6.45 43.32 -13.20
N LEU A 488 -6.74 43.51 -14.50
CA LEU A 488 -6.03 44.48 -15.34
C LEU A 488 -6.19 45.90 -14.82
N ALA A 489 -7.43 46.27 -14.41
CA ALA A 489 -7.71 47.59 -13.83
C ALA A 489 -6.91 47.82 -12.53
N VAL A 490 -6.86 46.84 -11.64
CA VAL A 490 -6.08 46.88 -10.39
C VAL A 490 -4.58 47.04 -10.69
N MET A 491 -4.05 46.30 -11.67
CA MET A 491 -2.65 46.41 -12.09
C MET A 491 -2.35 47.80 -12.65
N LEU A 492 -3.24 48.38 -13.46
CA LEU A 492 -3.08 49.73 -13.99
C LEU A 492 -3.08 50.81 -12.90
N VAL A 493 -3.96 50.65 -11.90
CA VAL A 493 -3.99 51.54 -10.72
C VAL A 493 -2.70 51.42 -9.90
N MET A 494 -2.17 50.22 -9.69
CA MET A 494 -0.88 50.03 -9.03
C MET A 494 0.26 50.67 -9.79
N VAL A 495 0.36 50.48 -11.10
CA VAL A 495 1.36 51.09 -11.95
C VAL A 495 1.26 52.62 -11.90
N TRP A 496 0.02 53.17 -11.93
CA TRP A 496 -0.20 54.61 -11.81
C TRP A 496 0.22 55.15 -10.44
N MET A 497 -0.07 54.45 -9.36
CA MET A 497 0.37 54.84 -8.01
C MET A 497 1.92 54.79 -7.91
N PHE A 498 2.58 53.79 -8.46
CA PHE A 498 4.04 53.71 -8.50
C PHE A 498 4.64 54.86 -9.33
N TYR A 499 4.06 55.15 -10.47
CA TYR A 499 4.49 56.26 -11.33
C TYR A 499 4.36 57.62 -10.62
N ARG A 500 3.21 57.85 -9.92
CA ARG A 500 3.00 59.06 -9.13
C ARG A 500 4.01 59.20 -7.99
N LYS A 501 4.27 58.10 -7.25
CA LYS A 501 5.26 58.08 -6.16
C LYS A 501 6.69 58.29 -6.64
N SER A 502 7.02 57.78 -7.80
CA SER A 502 8.32 58.00 -8.46
C SER A 502 8.52 59.47 -8.89
N LYS A 503 7.46 60.14 -9.36
CA LYS A 503 7.47 61.52 -9.78
C LYS A 503 7.59 62.49 -8.59
N SER A 504 6.91 62.15 -7.46
CA SER A 504 6.96 62.92 -6.21
C SER A 504 8.31 62.86 -5.47
N LYS A 505 9.19 61.90 -5.83
CA LYS A 505 10.55 61.81 -5.28
C LYS A 505 11.61 62.55 -6.14
N ARG A 506 11.19 63.13 -7.30
CA ARG A 506 12.08 63.84 -8.21
C ARG A 506 11.82 65.38 -8.21
N THR A 507 10.86 65.82 -7.46
CA THR A 507 10.63 67.23 -7.07
C THR A 507 10.99 67.42 -5.59
#